data_268ac2c47e9dfc0a772b28f45158f413
#
_entry.id   268ac2c47e9dfc0a772b28f45158f413
#
_cell.length_a   1.000
_cell.length_b   1.000
_cell.length_c   1.000
_cell.angle_alpha   90.00
_cell.angle_beta   90.00
_cell.angle_gamma   90.00
#
_symmetry.space_group_name_H-M   'P 1'
#
loop_
_entity.id
_entity.type
_entity.pdbx_description
1 polymer ?
#
loop_
_entity_poly.entity_id
_entity_poly.type
_entity_poly.pdbx_seq_one_letter_code
_entity_poly.pdbx_strand_id
1 'polypeptide(L)'
;YIVDGNAMVLSATEIVRRRRMRKPEETSTIIIGISYPLTRSVYSPRRSHDLTPPCEKYDSPKGPGGKPNPQEYGGADAFLHFITNTVHHFVFSSIFPHISVCQTALFGHSFGALFTLHALYTAPASFDAYLAVSPSIWWNGGFLLQEEEQFYNMAELDHLPMVWMAYGSLEQSPIRQKNQTSEEYEKRLAMAKERLMGDNCDQMFVRLLQSGRVRSVVRRKYEDEDHGSVIAGALSGAIFYFLDQGNEE
;
A
#
# COMPACT_ATOMS: atom_id res chain seq x y z
N TYR A 1 6.47 -7.71 3.95
CA TYR A 1 7.25 -6.52 3.57
C TYR A 1 6.39 -5.28 3.75
N ILE A 2 6.98 -4.22 4.33
CA ILE A 2 6.27 -2.96 4.58
C ILE A 2 7.12 -1.82 4.00
N VAL A 3 6.63 -1.16 2.96
CA VAL A 3 7.27 0.07 2.47
C VAL A 3 6.98 1.23 3.42
N ASP A 4 7.76 2.32 3.34
CA ASP A 4 7.75 3.38 4.36
C ASP A 4 7.96 2.83 5.79
N GLY A 5 8.85 1.86 5.94
CA GLY A 5 9.08 1.13 7.20
C GLY A 5 9.36 2.03 8.40
N ASN A 6 10.02 3.19 8.20
CA ASN A 6 10.24 4.18 9.27
C ASN A 6 8.95 4.60 9.99
N ALA A 7 7.82 4.64 9.27
CA ALA A 7 6.54 5.05 9.81
C ALA A 7 5.76 3.90 10.47
N MET A 8 5.96 2.64 10.03
CA MET A 8 4.99 1.58 10.30
C MET A 8 5.55 0.31 10.92
N VAL A 9 6.87 0.03 10.80
CA VAL A 9 7.45 -1.25 11.22
C VAL A 9 7.27 -1.55 12.71
N LEU A 10 7.35 -0.54 13.58
CA LEU A 10 7.18 -0.72 15.03
C LEU A 10 5.74 -1.13 15.35
N SER A 11 4.76 -0.44 14.77
CA SER A 11 3.33 -0.77 14.96
C SER A 11 3.01 -2.17 14.43
N ALA A 12 3.52 -2.54 13.26
CA ALA A 12 3.35 -3.88 12.70
C ALA A 12 3.95 -4.96 13.60
N THR A 13 5.14 -4.72 14.12
CA THR A 13 5.80 -5.64 15.05
C THR A 13 4.96 -5.85 16.32
N GLU A 14 4.44 -4.78 16.93
CA GLU A 14 3.58 -4.88 18.11
C GLU A 14 2.25 -5.59 17.83
N ILE A 15 1.66 -5.40 16.65
CA ILE A 15 0.45 -6.12 16.22
C ILE A 15 0.71 -7.63 16.18
N VAL A 16 1.79 -8.06 15.53
CA VAL A 16 2.16 -9.47 15.41
C VAL A 16 2.49 -10.07 16.78
N ARG A 17 3.26 -9.37 17.61
CA ARG A 17 3.59 -9.82 18.97
C ARG A 17 2.35 -10.03 19.85
N ARG A 18 1.38 -9.10 19.81
CA ARG A 18 0.12 -9.26 20.55
C ARG A 18 -0.74 -10.41 20.01
N ARG A 19 -0.75 -10.62 18.69
CA ARG A 19 -1.44 -11.77 18.08
C ARG A 19 -0.81 -13.08 18.56
N ARG A 20 0.52 -13.18 18.54
CA ARG A 20 1.25 -14.38 18.97
C ARG A 20 0.93 -14.81 20.41
N MET A 21 0.64 -13.86 21.30
CA MET A 21 0.22 -14.16 22.67
C MET A 21 -1.13 -14.91 22.74
N ARG A 22 -2.00 -14.71 21.75
CA ARG A 22 -3.33 -15.33 21.70
C ARG A 22 -3.37 -16.60 20.86
N LYS A 23 -2.46 -16.71 19.91
CA LYS A 23 -2.36 -17.80 18.96
C LYS A 23 -0.90 -18.29 18.88
N PRO A 24 -0.38 -18.91 19.94
CA PRO A 24 1.04 -19.30 20.03
C PRO A 24 1.42 -20.41 19.02
N GLU A 25 0.46 -21.18 18.54
CA GLU A 25 0.61 -22.25 17.55
C GLU A 25 0.73 -21.76 16.10
N GLU A 26 0.39 -20.50 15.81
CA GLU A 26 0.51 -19.96 14.45
C GLU A 26 1.96 -19.92 13.99
N THR A 27 2.14 -20.04 12.67
CA THR A 27 3.44 -19.89 12.01
C THR A 27 4.10 -18.56 12.36
N SER A 28 5.39 -18.59 12.63
CA SER A 28 6.15 -17.40 12.99
C SER A 28 6.18 -16.39 11.85
N THR A 29 6.02 -15.13 12.18
CA THR A 29 5.97 -14.02 11.21
C THR A 29 7.22 -13.16 11.29
N ILE A 30 7.83 -12.87 10.16
CA ILE A 30 8.93 -11.92 10.02
C ILE A 30 8.38 -10.62 9.44
N ILE A 31 8.62 -9.49 10.10
CA ILE A 31 8.30 -8.15 9.60
C ILE A 31 9.56 -7.53 9.00
N ILE A 32 9.52 -7.22 7.70
CA ILE A 32 10.61 -6.59 6.97
C ILE A 32 10.17 -5.17 6.60
N GLY A 33 10.67 -4.17 7.33
CA GLY A 33 10.41 -2.76 7.03
C GLY A 33 11.45 -2.22 6.05
N ILE A 34 11.00 -1.83 4.85
CA ILE A 34 11.84 -1.14 3.87
C ILE A 34 11.86 0.34 4.23
N SER A 35 12.99 0.77 4.77
CA SER A 35 13.15 2.08 5.39
C SER A 35 14.18 2.93 4.66
N TYR A 36 14.05 4.23 4.80
CA TYR A 36 15.04 5.20 4.32
C TYR A 36 15.99 5.61 5.46
N PRO A 37 17.18 6.12 5.14
CA PRO A 37 18.04 6.72 6.15
C PRO A 37 17.26 7.74 6.98
N LEU A 38 17.48 7.74 8.30
CA LEU A 38 16.75 8.60 9.22
C LEU A 38 16.94 10.08 8.87
N THR A 39 15.82 10.77 8.80
CA THR A 39 15.73 12.21 8.62
C THR A 39 14.87 12.79 9.75
N ARG A 40 14.49 14.07 9.67
CA ARG A 40 13.54 14.68 10.60
C ARG A 40 12.08 14.20 10.41
N SER A 41 11.80 13.50 9.29
CA SER A 41 10.48 12.97 8.96
C SER A 41 10.54 11.45 8.85
N VAL A 42 9.48 10.77 9.25
CA VAL A 42 9.29 9.32 9.04
C VAL A 42 9.03 8.98 7.57
N TYR A 43 8.69 9.97 6.76
CA TYR A 43 8.54 9.83 5.31
C TYR A 43 9.69 10.57 4.60
N SER A 44 10.47 9.82 3.82
CA SER A 44 11.53 10.39 2.98
C SER A 44 10.94 11.05 1.72
N PRO A 45 11.47 12.19 1.26
CA PRO A 45 11.12 12.75 -0.05
C PRO A 45 11.38 11.78 -1.21
N ARG A 46 12.38 10.90 -1.09
CA ARG A 46 12.75 9.89 -2.09
C ARG A 46 11.61 8.91 -2.38
N ARG A 47 10.69 8.71 -1.42
CA ARG A 47 9.54 7.82 -1.60
C ARG A 47 8.67 8.16 -2.81
N SER A 48 8.65 9.43 -3.22
CA SER A 48 7.91 9.84 -4.43
C SER A 48 8.48 9.22 -5.70
N HIS A 49 9.79 9.08 -5.79
CA HIS A 49 10.42 8.34 -6.88
C HIS A 49 10.18 6.83 -6.75
N ASP A 50 10.53 6.26 -5.61
CA ASP A 50 10.59 4.80 -5.44
C ASP A 50 9.20 4.13 -5.41
N LEU A 51 8.13 4.86 -5.08
CA LEU A 51 6.78 4.31 -4.90
C LEU A 51 5.79 4.69 -6.03
N THR A 52 6.27 5.29 -7.11
CA THR A 52 5.40 5.66 -8.23
C THR A 52 5.79 4.95 -9.52
N PRO A 53 4.80 4.48 -10.31
CA PRO A 53 5.04 3.79 -11.56
C PRO A 53 5.83 4.61 -12.58
N PRO A 54 6.65 3.98 -13.44
CA PRO A 54 7.27 4.66 -14.58
C PRO A 54 6.23 5.04 -15.62
N CYS A 55 6.27 6.29 -16.09
CA CYS A 55 5.38 6.83 -17.11
C CYS A 55 6.17 7.70 -18.09
N GLU A 56 5.67 7.82 -19.32
CA GLU A 56 6.25 8.73 -20.31
C GLU A 56 6.14 10.20 -19.90
N LYS A 57 5.07 10.56 -19.19
CA LYS A 57 4.79 11.92 -18.72
C LYS A 57 4.19 11.89 -17.32
N TYR A 58 4.68 12.77 -16.46
CA TYR A 58 4.18 12.93 -15.09
C TYR A 58 3.41 14.25 -14.96
N ASP A 59 2.16 14.12 -14.50
CA ASP A 59 1.38 15.26 -14.01
C ASP A 59 1.70 15.44 -12.52
N SER A 60 2.76 16.20 -12.26
CA SER A 60 3.25 16.39 -10.88
C SER A 60 2.23 17.17 -10.07
N PRO A 61 1.84 16.67 -8.87
CA PRO A 61 1.01 17.43 -7.95
C PRO A 61 1.62 18.81 -7.69
N LYS A 62 0.83 19.86 -7.81
CA LYS A 62 1.30 21.23 -7.54
C LYS A 62 1.68 21.36 -6.08
N GLY A 63 2.88 21.78 -5.82
CA GLY A 63 3.37 22.13 -4.50
C GLY A 63 2.75 23.44 -3.96
N PRO A 64 3.14 23.87 -2.76
CA PRO A 64 2.70 25.12 -2.18
C PRO A 64 2.89 26.30 -3.15
N GLY A 65 1.86 27.13 -3.34
CA GLY A 65 1.91 28.27 -4.27
C GLY A 65 1.78 27.90 -5.75
N GLY A 66 1.30 26.68 -6.09
CA GLY A 66 1.03 26.26 -7.47
C GLY A 66 2.28 25.98 -8.33
N LYS A 67 3.46 25.98 -7.72
CA LYS A 67 4.71 25.62 -8.41
C LYS A 67 4.82 24.11 -8.59
N PRO A 68 5.43 23.61 -9.70
CA PRO A 68 5.72 22.19 -9.83
C PRO A 68 6.51 21.70 -8.62
N ASN A 69 6.12 20.56 -8.08
CA ASN A 69 6.91 19.91 -7.03
C ASN A 69 8.17 19.32 -7.69
N PRO A 70 9.40 19.66 -7.25
CA PRO A 70 10.64 19.16 -7.87
C PRO A 70 10.93 17.70 -7.55
N GLN A 71 9.94 16.91 -7.12
CA GLN A 71 10.11 15.50 -6.81
C GLN A 71 10.30 14.68 -8.09
N GLU A 72 11.19 13.71 -8.01
CA GLU A 72 11.36 12.69 -9.04
C GLU A 72 10.29 11.61 -8.85
N TYR A 73 9.88 10.96 -9.95
CA TYR A 73 8.88 9.90 -10.00
C TYR A 73 9.39 8.75 -10.87
N GLY A 74 8.70 7.58 -10.82
CA GLY A 74 8.87 6.53 -11.81
C GLY A 74 9.89 5.45 -11.48
N GLY A 75 10.28 5.31 -10.23
CA GLY A 75 11.25 4.29 -9.79
C GLY A 75 10.65 2.98 -9.28
N ALA A 76 9.33 2.78 -9.38
CA ALA A 76 8.66 1.64 -8.75
C ALA A 76 9.16 0.28 -9.24
N ASP A 77 9.43 0.11 -10.54
CA ASP A 77 9.97 -1.15 -11.08
C ASP A 77 11.33 -1.51 -10.47
N ALA A 78 12.24 -0.52 -10.42
CA ALA A 78 13.56 -0.72 -9.83
C ALA A 78 13.48 -1.00 -8.33
N PHE A 79 12.54 -0.34 -7.64
CA PHE A 79 12.34 -0.53 -6.22
C PHE A 79 11.69 -1.89 -5.92
N LEU A 80 10.75 -2.35 -6.73
CA LEU A 80 10.19 -3.70 -6.65
C LEU A 80 11.27 -4.75 -6.84
N HIS A 81 12.10 -4.61 -7.88
CA HIS A 81 13.23 -5.50 -8.13
C HIS A 81 14.21 -5.50 -6.95
N PHE A 82 14.51 -4.35 -6.35
CA PHE A 82 15.35 -4.28 -5.15
C PHE A 82 14.73 -5.06 -3.98
N ILE A 83 13.44 -4.96 -3.73
CA ILE A 83 12.76 -5.68 -2.64
C ILE A 83 12.78 -7.18 -2.90
N THR A 84 12.38 -7.61 -4.09
CA THR A 84 12.19 -9.04 -4.41
C THR A 84 13.51 -9.79 -4.61
N ASN A 85 14.55 -9.12 -5.09
CA ASN A 85 15.85 -9.77 -5.35
C ASN A 85 16.87 -9.46 -4.25
N THR A 86 17.15 -8.17 -3.99
CA THR A 86 18.25 -7.82 -3.07
C THR A 86 17.85 -8.02 -1.61
N VAL A 87 16.73 -7.45 -1.19
CA VAL A 87 16.29 -7.52 0.21
C VAL A 87 15.87 -8.94 0.56
N HIS A 88 15.06 -9.58 -0.27
CA HIS A 88 14.62 -10.96 -0.04
C HIS A 88 15.82 -11.90 0.08
N HIS A 89 16.74 -11.86 -0.88
CA HIS A 89 17.94 -12.71 -0.84
C HIS A 89 18.78 -12.43 0.40
N PHE A 90 19.06 -11.17 0.73
CA PHE A 90 19.83 -10.82 1.93
C PHE A 90 19.19 -11.35 3.21
N VAL A 91 17.87 -11.16 3.37
CA VAL A 91 17.15 -11.62 4.57
C VAL A 91 17.21 -13.14 4.71
N PHE A 92 16.91 -13.89 3.66
CA PHE A 92 16.76 -15.35 3.74
C PHE A 92 18.04 -16.13 3.43
N SER A 93 19.08 -15.50 2.90
CA SER A 93 20.38 -16.15 2.74
C SER A 93 21.37 -15.80 3.85
N SER A 94 21.24 -14.60 4.46
CA SER A 94 22.25 -14.11 5.41
C SER A 94 21.73 -13.98 6.84
N ILE A 95 20.48 -13.50 7.01
CA ILE A 95 19.91 -13.27 8.35
C ILE A 95 19.16 -14.51 8.85
N PHE A 96 18.36 -15.13 8.01
CA PHE A 96 17.53 -16.30 8.36
C PHE A 96 17.74 -17.48 7.39
N PRO A 97 18.98 -18.01 7.21
CA PRO A 97 19.28 -19.00 6.19
C PRO A 97 18.61 -20.38 6.42
N HIS A 98 18.04 -20.60 7.60
CA HIS A 98 17.38 -21.88 7.95
C HIS A 98 15.85 -21.77 7.97
N ILE A 99 15.29 -20.64 7.56
CA ILE A 99 13.84 -20.42 7.54
C ILE A 99 13.31 -20.73 6.14
N SER A 100 12.27 -21.57 6.07
CA SER A 100 11.46 -21.73 4.87
C SER A 100 10.30 -20.74 4.93
N VAL A 101 10.14 -19.95 3.86
CA VAL A 101 9.05 -18.98 3.73
C VAL A 101 7.85 -19.69 3.12
N CYS A 102 6.72 -19.72 3.81
CA CYS A 102 5.47 -20.29 3.29
C CYS A 102 4.68 -19.29 2.48
N GLN A 103 4.59 -18.05 2.96
CA GLN A 103 3.80 -16.99 2.33
C GLN A 103 4.46 -15.63 2.53
N THR A 104 4.23 -14.74 1.58
CA THR A 104 4.74 -13.38 1.58
C THR A 104 3.64 -12.35 1.33
N ALA A 105 3.74 -11.19 1.98
CA ALA A 105 2.83 -10.07 1.73
C ALA A 105 3.59 -8.77 1.55
N LEU A 106 3.06 -7.90 0.68
CA LEU A 106 3.50 -6.52 0.51
C LEU A 106 2.44 -5.57 1.06
N PHE A 107 2.84 -4.71 2.00
CA PHE A 107 1.98 -3.69 2.60
C PHE A 107 2.46 -2.29 2.23
N GLY A 108 1.52 -1.43 1.88
CA GLY A 108 1.76 0.00 1.69
C GLY A 108 0.57 0.89 2.05
N HIS A 109 0.87 2.15 2.35
CA HIS A 109 -0.11 3.21 2.60
C HIS A 109 0.12 4.39 1.64
N SER A 110 -0.94 4.99 1.12
CA SER A 110 -0.88 6.15 0.22
C SER A 110 -0.10 5.86 -1.07
N PHE A 111 1.03 6.52 -1.34
CA PHE A 111 1.95 6.14 -2.41
C PHE A 111 2.53 4.73 -2.21
N GLY A 112 2.71 4.29 -0.95
CA GLY A 112 3.07 2.90 -0.67
C GLY A 112 2.00 1.91 -1.13
N ALA A 113 0.72 2.27 -1.01
CA ALA A 113 -0.38 1.46 -1.52
C ALA A 113 -0.53 1.54 -3.05
N LEU A 114 -0.22 2.70 -3.66
CA LEU A 114 -0.06 2.81 -5.12
C LEU A 114 1.00 1.83 -5.62
N PHE A 115 2.18 1.81 -4.97
CA PHE A 115 3.25 0.86 -5.25
C PHE A 115 2.82 -0.61 -5.04
N THR A 116 2.07 -0.89 -3.97
CA THR A 116 1.54 -2.24 -3.71
C THR A 116 0.64 -2.73 -4.83
N LEU A 117 -0.24 -1.87 -5.35
CA LEU A 117 -1.12 -2.20 -6.47
C LEU A 117 -0.37 -2.24 -7.81
N HIS A 118 0.62 -1.37 -8.03
CA HIS A 118 1.54 -1.46 -9.16
C HIS A 118 2.26 -2.83 -9.18
N ALA A 119 2.78 -3.27 -8.03
CA ALA A 119 3.42 -4.58 -7.93
C ALA A 119 2.45 -5.75 -8.20
N LEU A 120 1.19 -5.64 -7.75
CA LEU A 120 0.13 -6.61 -8.09
C LEU A 120 -0.08 -6.68 -9.61
N TYR A 121 -0.13 -5.55 -10.29
CA TYR A 121 -0.50 -5.49 -11.70
C TYR A 121 0.66 -5.82 -12.64
N THR A 122 1.89 -5.52 -12.26
CA THR A 122 3.07 -5.72 -13.12
C THR A 122 3.84 -7.02 -12.83
N ALA A 123 3.78 -7.50 -11.59
CA ALA A 123 4.50 -8.69 -11.13
C ALA A 123 3.68 -9.49 -10.09
N PRO A 124 2.49 -10.00 -10.45
CA PRO A 124 1.53 -10.60 -9.51
C PRO A 124 2.05 -11.83 -8.77
N ALA A 125 3.06 -12.51 -9.29
CA ALA A 125 3.70 -13.67 -8.64
C ALA A 125 4.75 -13.29 -7.58
N SER A 126 5.03 -11.98 -7.37
CA SER A 126 6.07 -11.54 -6.43
C SER A 126 5.66 -11.72 -4.95
N PHE A 127 4.37 -11.69 -4.66
CA PHE A 127 3.84 -11.85 -3.31
C PHE A 127 2.51 -12.61 -3.33
N ASP A 128 2.24 -13.36 -2.27
CA ASP A 128 0.96 -14.07 -2.10
C ASP A 128 -0.19 -13.13 -1.71
N ALA A 129 0.13 -12.00 -1.07
CA ALA A 129 -0.87 -11.00 -0.68
C ALA A 129 -0.39 -9.56 -0.89
N TYR A 130 -1.32 -8.72 -1.35
CA TYR A 130 -1.14 -7.29 -1.57
C TYR A 130 -2.08 -6.50 -0.67
N LEU A 131 -1.51 -5.73 0.27
CA LEU A 131 -2.23 -5.08 1.36
C LEU A 131 -2.14 -3.56 1.17
N ALA A 132 -3.16 -2.95 0.56
CA ALA A 132 -3.16 -1.56 0.12
C ALA A 132 -4.08 -0.69 0.99
N VAL A 133 -3.52 0.25 1.75
CA VAL A 133 -4.29 1.20 2.58
C VAL A 133 -4.29 2.57 1.94
N SER A 134 -5.47 3.14 1.74
CA SER A 134 -5.66 4.48 1.16
C SER A 134 -4.87 4.68 -0.15
N PRO A 135 -5.04 3.78 -1.14
CA PRO A 135 -4.20 3.80 -2.34
C PRO A 135 -4.41 5.08 -3.15
N SER A 136 -3.30 5.71 -3.55
CA SER A 136 -3.33 6.94 -4.36
C SER A 136 -3.65 6.64 -5.84
N ILE A 137 -4.80 6.01 -6.11
CA ILE A 137 -5.23 5.58 -7.47
C ILE A 137 -5.38 6.78 -8.41
N TRP A 138 -5.72 7.96 -7.86
CA TRP A 138 -5.83 9.24 -8.58
C TRP A 138 -4.51 9.74 -9.17
N TRP A 139 -3.37 9.22 -8.70
CA TRP A 139 -2.05 9.71 -9.09
C TRP A 139 -1.84 9.62 -10.61
N ASN A 140 -1.25 10.68 -11.17
CA ASN A 140 -0.94 10.84 -12.60
C ASN A 140 -2.15 10.56 -13.51
N GLY A 141 -3.30 11.18 -13.19
CA GLY A 141 -4.54 11.01 -13.96
C GLY A 141 -5.14 9.61 -13.90
N GLY A 142 -4.82 8.82 -12.86
CA GLY A 142 -5.31 7.45 -12.72
C GLY A 142 -4.50 6.43 -13.52
N PHE A 143 -3.21 6.69 -13.76
CA PHE A 143 -2.31 5.81 -14.52
C PHE A 143 -2.41 4.33 -14.14
N LEU A 144 -2.60 4.05 -12.86
CA LEU A 144 -2.74 2.68 -12.34
C LEU A 144 -3.87 1.88 -13.02
N LEU A 145 -4.90 2.54 -13.55
CA LEU A 145 -6.00 1.87 -14.26
C LEU A 145 -5.55 1.25 -15.59
N GLN A 146 -4.51 1.78 -16.22
CA GLN A 146 -3.92 1.18 -17.43
C GLN A 146 -3.15 -0.10 -17.07
N GLU A 147 -2.45 -0.12 -15.95
CA GLU A 147 -1.78 -1.33 -15.47
C GLU A 147 -2.80 -2.41 -15.03
N GLU A 148 -3.91 -1.99 -14.42
CA GLU A 148 -5.03 -2.87 -14.09
C GLU A 148 -5.60 -3.56 -15.33
N GLU A 149 -5.82 -2.82 -16.42
CA GLU A 149 -6.29 -3.38 -17.70
C GLU A 149 -5.28 -4.38 -18.28
N GLN A 150 -3.99 -4.06 -18.23
CA GLN A 150 -2.94 -4.98 -18.69
C GLN A 150 -2.90 -6.27 -17.85
N PHE A 151 -3.04 -6.15 -16.54
CA PHE A 151 -3.10 -7.30 -15.62
C PHE A 151 -4.25 -8.26 -15.95
N TYR A 152 -5.43 -7.73 -16.31
CA TYR A 152 -6.57 -8.58 -16.72
C TYR A 152 -6.32 -9.32 -18.02
N ASN A 153 -5.47 -8.80 -18.89
CA ASN A 153 -5.10 -9.40 -20.18
C ASN A 153 -3.81 -10.25 -20.13
N MET A 154 -3.15 -10.39 -18.97
CA MET A 154 -2.00 -11.28 -18.80
C MET A 154 -2.39 -12.76 -19.01
N ALA A 155 -1.41 -13.60 -19.31
CA ALA A 155 -1.57 -15.05 -19.24
C ALA A 155 -2.09 -15.52 -17.88
N GLU A 156 -2.65 -16.72 -17.83
CA GLU A 156 -3.11 -17.32 -16.57
C GLU A 156 -1.95 -17.37 -15.55
N LEU A 157 -2.27 -17.10 -14.30
CA LEU A 157 -1.32 -17.16 -13.19
C LEU A 157 -1.38 -18.56 -12.58
N ASP A 158 -0.22 -19.16 -12.34
CA ASP A 158 -0.11 -20.44 -11.64
C ASP A 158 -0.64 -20.35 -10.21
N HIS A 159 -0.55 -19.16 -9.61
CA HIS A 159 -1.04 -18.88 -8.26
C HIS A 159 -1.72 -17.50 -8.23
N LEU A 160 -2.97 -17.48 -7.76
CA LEU A 160 -3.75 -16.24 -7.66
C LEU A 160 -3.44 -15.52 -6.36
N PRO A 161 -3.02 -14.24 -6.40
CA PRO A 161 -2.74 -13.48 -5.19
C PRO A 161 -4.01 -13.10 -4.42
N MET A 162 -3.84 -12.78 -3.15
CA MET A 162 -4.87 -12.16 -2.32
C MET A 162 -4.72 -10.65 -2.29
N VAL A 163 -5.84 -9.95 -2.19
CA VAL A 163 -5.83 -8.48 -2.09
C VAL A 163 -6.64 -8.02 -0.88
N TRP A 164 -6.09 -7.12 -0.12
CA TRP A 164 -6.80 -6.42 0.94
C TRP A 164 -6.65 -4.92 0.76
N MET A 165 -7.78 -4.21 0.76
CA MET A 165 -7.84 -2.78 0.54
C MET A 165 -8.58 -2.10 1.69
N ALA A 166 -8.16 -0.87 2.04
CA ALA A 166 -8.90 -0.06 3.01
C ALA A 166 -8.72 1.43 2.78
N TYR A 167 -9.64 2.21 3.34
CA TYR A 167 -9.54 3.66 3.40
C TYR A 167 -10.36 4.22 4.57
N GLY A 168 -10.08 5.48 4.97
CA GLY A 168 -10.82 6.22 5.98
C GLY A 168 -11.98 7.00 5.38
N SER A 169 -13.13 7.03 6.06
CA SER A 169 -14.33 7.72 5.57
C SER A 169 -14.15 9.22 5.37
N LEU A 170 -13.25 9.84 6.15
CA LEU A 170 -12.98 11.28 6.09
C LEU A 170 -11.96 11.67 5.00
N GLU A 171 -11.41 10.71 4.26
CA GLU A 171 -10.45 11.00 3.19
C GLU A 171 -11.11 11.70 1.99
N GLN A 172 -12.34 11.32 1.67
CA GLN A 172 -13.12 11.94 0.59
C GLN A 172 -14.13 12.96 1.09
N SER A 173 -14.56 12.83 2.35
CA SER A 173 -15.53 13.71 3.00
C SER A 173 -14.98 14.31 4.29
N PRO A 174 -13.93 15.16 4.20
CA PRO A 174 -13.26 15.68 5.38
C PRO A 174 -14.17 16.60 6.20
N ILE A 175 -14.12 16.46 7.51
CA ILE A 175 -14.78 17.38 8.45
C ILE A 175 -13.88 18.58 8.75
N ARG A 176 -14.46 19.75 9.02
CA ARG A 176 -13.69 20.94 9.39
C ARG A 176 -13.06 20.76 10.77
N GLN A 177 -11.76 20.98 10.86
CA GLN A 177 -11.02 20.93 12.12
C GLN A 177 -11.23 22.19 12.96
N LYS A 178 -11.12 22.07 14.29
CA LYS A 178 -11.43 23.13 15.24
C LYS A 178 -10.70 24.45 14.98
N ASN A 179 -9.43 24.39 14.56
CA ASN A 179 -8.60 25.59 14.33
C ASN A 179 -8.36 25.88 12.84
N GLN A 180 -9.14 25.29 11.95
CA GLN A 180 -9.00 25.43 10.51
C GLN A 180 -9.81 26.63 10.01
N THR A 181 -9.20 27.51 9.22
CA THR A 181 -9.92 28.58 8.53
C THR A 181 -10.90 28.03 7.49
N SER A 182 -11.88 28.84 7.08
CA SER A 182 -12.81 28.41 6.01
C SER A 182 -12.07 28.15 4.71
N GLU A 183 -11.08 28.99 4.35
CA GLU A 183 -10.29 28.82 3.13
C GLU A 183 -9.45 27.53 3.12
N GLU A 184 -8.83 27.19 4.24
CA GLU A 184 -8.08 25.94 4.38
C GLU A 184 -9.00 24.70 4.28
N TYR A 185 -10.19 24.78 4.86
CA TYR A 185 -11.17 23.72 4.76
C TYR A 185 -11.66 23.53 3.32
N GLU A 186 -12.03 24.62 2.62
CA GLU A 186 -12.47 24.54 1.23
C GLU A 186 -11.38 23.98 0.30
N LYS A 187 -10.12 24.38 0.49
CA LYS A 187 -8.99 23.81 -0.26
C LYS A 187 -8.86 22.31 -0.02
N ARG A 188 -8.98 21.86 1.24
CA ARG A 188 -8.91 20.44 1.59
C ARG A 188 -10.09 19.67 1.00
N LEU A 189 -11.26 20.22 1.05
CA LEU A 189 -12.48 19.63 0.48
C LEU A 189 -12.38 19.51 -1.04
N ALA A 190 -11.88 20.54 -1.72
CA ALA A 190 -11.65 20.51 -3.16
C ALA A 190 -10.66 19.40 -3.55
N MET A 191 -9.55 19.30 -2.83
CA MET A 191 -8.56 18.25 -3.05
C MET A 191 -9.12 16.85 -2.80
N ALA A 192 -9.94 16.68 -1.77
CA ALA A 192 -10.58 15.39 -1.47
C ALA A 192 -11.56 14.97 -2.59
N LYS A 193 -12.33 15.94 -3.12
CA LYS A 193 -13.24 15.73 -4.27
C LYS A 193 -12.51 15.41 -5.57
N GLU A 194 -11.32 15.97 -5.78
CA GLU A 194 -10.49 15.67 -6.95
C GLU A 194 -9.87 14.26 -6.86
N ARG A 195 -9.41 13.86 -5.68
CA ARG A 195 -8.74 12.58 -5.47
C ARG A 195 -9.65 11.36 -5.42
N LEU A 196 -10.89 11.52 -5.00
CA LEU A 196 -11.92 10.47 -4.93
C LEU A 196 -11.41 9.17 -4.26
N MET A 197 -10.70 9.30 -3.13
CA MET A 197 -9.98 8.19 -2.51
C MET A 197 -10.89 6.98 -2.22
N GLY A 198 -12.06 7.21 -1.65
CA GLY A 198 -13.03 6.17 -1.34
C GLY A 198 -13.64 5.55 -2.60
N ASP A 199 -14.15 6.39 -3.51
CA ASP A 199 -14.81 5.94 -4.74
C ASP A 199 -13.85 5.13 -5.62
N ASN A 200 -12.61 5.59 -5.79
CA ASN A 200 -11.60 4.85 -6.55
C ASN A 200 -11.30 3.48 -5.93
N CYS A 201 -11.18 3.43 -4.60
CA CYS A 201 -10.94 2.17 -3.88
C CYS A 201 -12.14 1.21 -4.02
N ASP A 202 -13.36 1.71 -3.90
CA ASP A 202 -14.59 0.92 -4.04
C ASP A 202 -14.77 0.39 -5.45
N GLN A 203 -14.53 1.22 -6.48
CA GLN A 203 -14.60 0.81 -7.88
C GLN A 203 -13.54 -0.24 -8.24
N MET A 204 -12.30 -0.06 -7.78
CA MET A 204 -11.23 -1.04 -8.00
C MET A 204 -11.54 -2.37 -7.30
N PHE A 205 -12.05 -2.33 -6.07
CA PHE A 205 -12.52 -3.55 -5.39
C PHE A 205 -13.54 -4.34 -6.22
N VAL A 206 -14.55 -3.66 -6.79
CA VAL A 206 -15.57 -4.32 -7.61
C VAL A 206 -14.95 -4.95 -8.87
N ARG A 207 -14.04 -4.26 -9.55
CA ARG A 207 -13.37 -4.79 -10.75
C ARG A 207 -12.48 -6.00 -10.41
N LEU A 208 -11.70 -5.93 -9.34
CA LEU A 208 -10.88 -7.06 -8.88
C LEU A 208 -11.74 -8.27 -8.49
N LEU A 209 -12.86 -8.06 -7.80
CA LEU A 209 -13.80 -9.12 -7.43
C LEU A 209 -14.37 -9.84 -8.66
N GLN A 210 -14.64 -9.10 -9.74
CA GLN A 210 -15.21 -9.63 -10.98
C GLN A 210 -14.18 -10.21 -11.94
N SER A 211 -12.89 -9.92 -11.75
CA SER A 211 -11.82 -10.24 -12.70
C SER A 211 -11.47 -11.73 -12.77
N GLY A 212 -11.71 -12.51 -11.72
CA GLY A 212 -11.18 -13.86 -11.58
C GLY A 212 -9.66 -13.96 -11.50
N ARG A 213 -8.96 -12.81 -11.34
CA ARG A 213 -7.48 -12.71 -11.35
C ARG A 213 -6.85 -12.69 -9.96
N VAL A 214 -7.67 -12.76 -8.93
CA VAL A 214 -7.26 -12.80 -7.52
C VAL A 214 -8.00 -13.93 -6.80
N ARG A 215 -7.33 -14.61 -5.86
CA ARG A 215 -7.92 -15.68 -5.05
C ARG A 215 -9.01 -15.12 -4.12
N SER A 216 -8.76 -13.97 -3.56
CA SER A 216 -9.72 -13.25 -2.73
C SER A 216 -9.42 -11.76 -2.73
N VAL A 217 -10.45 -10.95 -2.59
CA VAL A 217 -10.32 -9.51 -2.39
C VAL A 217 -11.25 -9.06 -1.28
N VAL A 218 -10.72 -8.28 -0.35
CA VAL A 218 -11.48 -7.68 0.76
C VAL A 218 -11.27 -6.17 0.74
N ARG A 219 -12.35 -5.42 0.98
CA ARG A 219 -12.28 -3.98 1.14
C ARG A 219 -12.91 -3.59 2.48
N ARG A 220 -12.23 -2.69 3.22
CA ARG A 220 -12.74 -2.11 4.47
C ARG A 220 -12.74 -0.59 4.43
N LYS A 221 -13.84 0.01 4.85
CA LYS A 221 -13.97 1.43 5.15
C LYS A 221 -13.89 1.60 6.66
N TYR A 222 -13.02 2.48 7.13
CA TYR A 222 -12.90 2.83 8.53
C TYR A 222 -13.63 4.16 8.77
N GLU A 223 -14.68 4.10 9.59
CA GLU A 223 -15.47 5.31 9.90
C GLU A 223 -14.68 6.25 10.81
N ASP A 224 -14.91 7.55 10.61
CA ASP A 224 -14.28 8.66 11.34
C ASP A 224 -12.75 8.74 11.24
N GLU A 225 -12.13 7.97 10.34
CA GLU A 225 -10.70 8.00 10.09
C GLU A 225 -10.35 8.86 8.86
N ASP A 226 -9.33 9.68 9.00
CA ASP A 226 -8.71 10.41 7.89
C ASP A 226 -7.51 9.65 7.30
N HIS A 227 -6.84 10.26 6.31
CA HIS A 227 -5.71 9.65 5.59
C HIS A 227 -4.53 9.23 6.50
N GLY A 228 -4.33 9.91 7.63
CA GLY A 228 -3.26 9.59 8.56
C GLY A 228 -3.70 8.65 9.67
N SER A 229 -4.85 8.90 10.25
CA SER A 229 -5.35 8.14 11.40
C SER A 229 -5.78 6.71 11.04
N VAL A 230 -6.24 6.47 9.81
CA VAL A 230 -6.65 5.15 9.31
C VAL A 230 -5.53 4.10 9.39
N ILE A 231 -4.27 4.52 9.34
CA ILE A 231 -3.12 3.61 9.32
C ILE A 231 -3.15 2.62 10.48
N ALA A 232 -3.44 3.08 11.69
CA ALA A 232 -3.36 2.25 12.89
C ALA A 232 -4.34 1.05 12.85
N GLY A 233 -5.59 1.31 12.53
CA GLY A 233 -6.62 0.27 12.41
C GLY A 233 -6.45 -0.59 11.16
N ALA A 234 -6.13 0.03 10.03
CA ALA A 234 -6.00 -0.64 8.75
C ALA A 234 -4.76 -1.55 8.70
N LEU A 235 -3.62 -1.15 9.27
CA LEU A 235 -2.43 -1.99 9.39
C LEU A 235 -2.73 -3.28 10.17
N SER A 236 -3.46 -3.14 11.29
CA SER A 236 -3.88 -4.31 12.09
C SER A 236 -4.82 -5.22 11.30
N GLY A 237 -5.81 -4.64 10.62
CA GLY A 237 -6.75 -5.39 9.79
C GLY A 237 -6.09 -6.14 8.64
N ALA A 238 -5.14 -5.50 7.96
CA ALA A 238 -4.37 -6.07 6.86
C ALA A 238 -3.49 -7.25 7.31
N ILE A 239 -2.75 -7.08 8.41
CA ILE A 239 -1.90 -8.14 8.97
C ILE A 239 -2.75 -9.33 9.41
N PHE A 240 -3.89 -9.10 10.07
CA PHE A 240 -4.76 -10.19 10.51
C PHE A 240 -5.38 -10.93 9.34
N TYR A 241 -5.85 -10.21 8.31
CA TYR A 241 -6.34 -10.83 7.08
C TYR A 241 -5.30 -11.77 6.47
N PHE A 242 -4.06 -11.31 6.29
CA PHE A 242 -2.98 -12.12 5.73
C PHE A 242 -2.69 -13.37 6.58
N LEU A 243 -2.58 -13.22 7.91
CA LEU A 243 -2.26 -14.33 8.80
C LEU A 243 -3.41 -15.33 8.98
N ASP A 244 -4.67 -14.89 8.85
CA ASP A 244 -5.83 -15.79 8.95
C ASP A 244 -5.96 -16.67 7.70
N GLN A 245 -5.58 -16.18 6.52
CA GLN A 245 -5.63 -16.95 5.27
C GLN A 245 -4.50 -17.99 5.15
N GLY A 246 -3.39 -17.83 5.88
CA GLY A 246 -2.29 -18.79 5.90
C GLY A 246 -2.55 -20.06 6.70
N ASN A 247 -3.69 -20.17 7.40
CA ASN A 247 -4.05 -21.30 8.25
C ASN A 247 -5.15 -22.20 7.65
N GLU A 248 -5.52 -22.01 6.39
CA GLU A 248 -6.59 -22.77 5.72
C GLU A 248 -6.09 -23.95 4.87
N GLU A 249 -4.86 -24.45 5.10
CA GLU A 249 -4.33 -25.68 4.50
C GLU A 249 -4.27 -26.85 5.48
#